data_d736292fb98d962eb67aa531d4e95cff
#
_entry.id   d736292fb98d962eb67aa531d4e95cff
#
_cell.length_a   1.000
_cell.length_b   1.000
_cell.length_c   1.000
_cell.angle_alpha   90.00
_cell.angle_beta   90.00
_cell.angle_gamma   90.00
#
_symmetry.space_group_name_H-M   'P 1'
#
loop_
_entity.id
_entity.type
_entity.pdbx_description
1 polymer ?
#
loop_
_entity_poly.entity_id
_entity_poly.type
_entity_poly.pdbx_seq_one_letter_code
_entity_poly.pdbx_strand_id
1 'polypeptide(L)'
;MKAHLKYWSIAAVLGISLFDFMGTSKVEAAEVKDSLPIEEKILSQNEIEAKKEEIASQIKIFDENNKEIHPYTTEQLKSMIRLTEEQPIDNPIKVLKQTYSSGSFNFYYNIWLGKGTYGKTFKDPSTLIITYKGTARKFSISAFYDDGRGGAKGRAQKVTLPGGWKGQFHMNWNLKKGKNYHIKFENEGNTDKLITIKQATLWYN
;
A
#
# COMPACT_ATOMS: atom_id res chain seq x y z
N MET A 1 -23.43 -48.42 16.45
CA MET A 1 -24.56 -47.80 15.76
C MET A 1 -24.07 -47.19 14.44
N LYS A 2 -24.58 -47.70 13.32
CA LYS A 2 -24.21 -47.28 11.95
C LYS A 2 -25.06 -46.07 11.57
N ALA A 3 -24.49 -45.06 10.95
CA ALA A 3 -25.22 -43.97 10.32
C ALA A 3 -24.58 -43.55 8.98
N HIS A 4 -25.37 -43.63 7.99
CA HIS A 4 -25.26 -43.62 6.57
C HIS A 4 -24.74 -42.32 5.91
N LEU A 5 -23.79 -42.51 4.97
CA LEU A 5 -23.51 -41.56 3.91
C LEU A 5 -24.72 -41.46 2.95
N LYS A 6 -25.11 -40.27 2.56
CA LYS A 6 -25.98 -40.02 1.40
C LYS A 6 -25.22 -39.17 0.36
N TYR A 7 -24.87 -39.85 -0.73
CA TYR A 7 -24.44 -39.22 -1.98
C TYR A 7 -25.67 -38.71 -2.73
N TRP A 8 -25.61 -37.47 -3.21
CA TRP A 8 -26.58 -36.99 -4.20
C TRP A 8 -25.83 -36.69 -5.49
N SER A 9 -26.09 -37.55 -6.47
CA SER A 9 -25.71 -37.34 -7.86
C SER A 9 -26.83 -36.55 -8.53
N ILE A 10 -26.52 -35.49 -9.23
CA ILE A 10 -27.46 -34.81 -10.14
C ILE A 10 -26.95 -35.03 -11.56
N ALA A 11 -27.75 -35.72 -12.31
CA ALA A 11 -27.55 -36.04 -13.71
C ALA A 11 -27.82 -34.83 -14.61
N ALA A 12 -27.00 -34.68 -15.64
CA ALA A 12 -27.18 -33.74 -16.73
C ALA A 12 -28.31 -34.23 -17.66
N VAL A 13 -29.22 -33.34 -18.02
CA VAL A 13 -30.15 -33.52 -19.12
C VAL A 13 -29.80 -32.60 -20.27
N LEU A 14 -29.29 -33.16 -21.34
CA LEU A 14 -29.13 -32.53 -22.64
C LEU A 14 -30.50 -32.46 -23.33
N GLY A 15 -30.99 -31.26 -23.57
CA GLY A 15 -32.15 -31.01 -24.43
C GLY A 15 -31.71 -30.33 -25.72
N ILE A 16 -31.62 -31.09 -26.81
CA ILE A 16 -31.44 -30.55 -28.16
C ILE A 16 -32.84 -30.29 -28.72
N SER A 17 -33.17 -29.06 -29.01
CA SER A 17 -34.32 -28.71 -29.84
C SER A 17 -33.82 -27.97 -31.08
N LEU A 18 -33.91 -28.69 -32.20
CA LEU A 18 -33.83 -28.18 -33.56
C LEU A 18 -35.07 -27.33 -33.85
N PHE A 19 -34.90 -26.08 -34.15
CA PHE A 19 -35.86 -25.27 -34.87
C PHE A 19 -35.18 -24.66 -36.09
N ASP A 20 -35.49 -25.25 -37.25
CA ASP A 20 -35.30 -24.61 -38.55
C ASP A 20 -36.22 -23.39 -38.64
N PHE A 21 -35.62 -22.21 -38.82
CA PHE A 21 -36.35 -21.07 -39.32
C PHE A 21 -35.47 -20.34 -40.34
N MET A 22 -35.80 -20.53 -41.62
CA MET A 22 -35.22 -19.75 -42.71
C MET A 22 -35.61 -18.28 -42.56
N GLY A 23 -34.61 -17.45 -42.29
CA GLY A 23 -34.72 -16.01 -42.33
C GLY A 23 -33.34 -15.43 -42.59
N THR A 24 -33.09 -15.08 -43.84
CA THR A 24 -31.88 -14.38 -44.24
C THR A 24 -31.85 -12.96 -43.67
N SER A 25 -31.25 -12.77 -42.53
CA SER A 25 -30.85 -11.48 -42.03
C SER A 25 -29.32 -11.40 -42.04
N LYS A 26 -28.77 -10.51 -42.84
CA LYS A 26 -27.38 -10.12 -42.78
C LYS A 26 -27.09 -9.59 -41.36
N VAL A 27 -26.47 -10.40 -40.53
CA VAL A 27 -25.84 -9.91 -39.30
C VAL A 27 -24.51 -9.31 -39.73
N GLU A 28 -24.45 -8.02 -39.77
CA GLU A 28 -23.20 -7.26 -39.81
C GLU A 28 -22.42 -7.65 -38.56
N ALA A 29 -21.29 -8.32 -38.73
CA ALA A 29 -20.37 -8.63 -37.68
C ALA A 29 -19.86 -7.30 -37.13
N ALA A 30 -20.31 -6.92 -35.93
CA ALA A 30 -19.70 -5.84 -35.18
C ALA A 30 -18.24 -6.23 -34.93
N GLU A 31 -17.33 -5.51 -35.57
CA GLU A 31 -15.90 -5.56 -35.27
C GLU A 31 -15.74 -5.38 -33.75
N VAL A 32 -15.35 -6.45 -33.08
CA VAL A 32 -14.77 -6.36 -31.73
C VAL A 32 -13.47 -5.58 -31.93
N LYS A 33 -13.52 -4.29 -31.65
CA LYS A 33 -12.30 -3.48 -31.52
C LYS A 33 -11.45 -4.15 -30.45
N ASP A 34 -10.46 -4.87 -30.91
CA ASP A 34 -9.33 -5.36 -30.12
C ASP A 34 -8.82 -4.17 -29.31
N SER A 35 -9.09 -4.18 -28.00
CA SER A 35 -8.54 -3.20 -27.10
C SER A 35 -7.04 -3.47 -27.07
N LEU A 36 -6.29 -2.68 -27.82
CA LEU A 36 -4.84 -2.68 -27.78
C LEU A 36 -4.39 -2.68 -26.29
N PRO A 37 -3.46 -3.54 -25.91
CA PRO A 37 -2.91 -3.52 -24.57
C PRO A 37 -2.40 -2.09 -24.31
N ILE A 38 -2.81 -1.50 -23.19
CA ILE A 38 -2.28 -0.23 -22.72
C ILE A 38 -0.80 -0.48 -22.48
N GLU A 39 0.06 -0.10 -23.44
CA GLU A 39 1.50 -0.10 -23.25
C GLU A 39 1.78 0.79 -22.03
N GLU A 40 2.12 0.20 -20.90
CA GLU A 40 2.63 0.93 -19.75
C GLU A 40 3.91 1.63 -20.23
N LYS A 41 3.83 2.95 -20.38
CA LYS A 41 4.96 3.77 -20.86
C LYS A 41 6.14 3.56 -19.91
N ILE A 42 7.17 2.89 -20.39
CA ILE A 42 8.45 2.78 -19.67
C ILE A 42 9.09 4.17 -19.68
N LEU A 43 9.24 4.76 -18.48
CA LEU A 43 9.89 6.05 -18.31
C LEU A 43 11.40 5.92 -18.54
N SER A 44 12.02 6.92 -19.13
CA SER A 44 13.48 7.03 -19.18
C SER A 44 14.04 7.29 -17.77
N GLN A 45 15.32 6.97 -17.57
CA GLN A 45 15.98 7.19 -16.27
C GLN A 45 15.89 8.66 -15.82
N ASN A 46 16.00 9.61 -16.75
CA ASN A 46 15.88 11.04 -16.43
C ASN A 46 14.45 11.42 -15.99
N GLU A 47 13.42 10.86 -16.62
CA GLU A 47 12.03 11.09 -16.22
C GLU A 47 11.74 10.46 -14.84
N ILE A 48 12.32 9.29 -14.54
CA ILE A 48 12.23 8.64 -13.22
C ILE A 48 12.86 9.54 -12.15
N GLU A 49 14.07 10.02 -12.38
CA GLU A 49 14.80 10.89 -11.44
C GLU A 49 14.06 12.22 -11.21
N ALA A 50 13.58 12.87 -12.27
CA ALA A 50 12.79 14.10 -12.16
C ALA A 50 11.49 13.89 -11.34
N LYS A 51 10.81 12.77 -11.58
CA LYS A 51 9.58 12.41 -10.84
C LYS A 51 9.86 12.11 -9.37
N LYS A 52 10.98 11.44 -9.05
CA LYS A 52 11.40 11.22 -7.66
C LYS A 52 11.74 12.53 -6.96
N GLU A 53 12.41 13.46 -7.63
CA GLU A 53 12.73 14.76 -7.09
C GLU A 53 11.47 15.58 -6.80
N GLU A 54 10.50 15.60 -7.71
CA GLU A 54 9.20 16.22 -7.49
C GLU A 54 8.50 15.65 -6.25
N ILE A 55 8.45 14.32 -6.11
CA ILE A 55 7.84 13.66 -4.95
C ILE A 55 8.62 14.00 -3.67
N ALA A 56 9.96 13.90 -3.71
CA ALA A 56 10.83 14.14 -2.56
C ALA A 56 10.68 15.56 -2.02
N SER A 57 10.56 16.57 -2.90
CA SER A 57 10.38 17.97 -2.51
C SER A 57 9.07 18.25 -1.76
N GLN A 58 8.08 17.38 -1.88
CA GLN A 58 6.77 17.50 -1.23
C GLN A 58 6.66 16.70 0.07
N ILE A 59 7.65 15.84 0.38
CA ILE A 59 7.68 15.08 1.64
C ILE A 59 7.99 16.03 2.79
N LYS A 60 7.16 15.99 3.84
CA LYS A 60 7.35 16.78 5.05
C LYS A 60 7.51 15.88 6.26
N ILE A 61 8.46 16.19 7.11
CA ILE A 61 8.76 15.45 8.34
C ILE A 61 8.65 16.39 9.52
N PHE A 62 7.95 15.95 10.56
CA PHE A 62 7.71 16.74 11.76
C PHE A 62 8.18 15.97 12.99
N ASP A 63 8.75 16.68 13.94
CA ASP A 63 9.17 16.17 15.24
C ASP A 63 7.98 16.02 16.23
N GLU A 64 8.31 15.68 17.48
CA GLU A 64 7.35 15.53 18.58
C GLU A 64 6.61 16.83 18.92
N ASN A 65 7.18 18.00 18.63
CA ASN A 65 6.62 19.33 18.85
C ASN A 65 5.85 19.88 17.64
N ASN A 66 5.63 19.06 16.62
CA ASN A 66 5.01 19.45 15.35
C ASN A 66 5.83 20.50 14.55
N LYS A 67 7.12 20.61 14.82
CA LYS A 67 8.04 21.44 14.06
C LYS A 67 8.52 20.66 12.84
N GLU A 68 8.49 21.27 11.66
CA GLU A 68 9.07 20.67 10.45
C GLU A 68 10.59 20.55 10.60
N ILE A 69 11.11 19.37 10.31
CA ILE A 69 12.53 19.03 10.39
C ILE A 69 12.98 18.40 9.06
N HIS A 70 14.29 18.51 8.77
CA HIS A 70 14.88 17.98 7.56
C HIS A 70 16.01 16.99 7.90
N PRO A 71 15.67 15.78 8.45
CA PRO A 71 16.67 14.80 8.85
C PRO A 71 17.34 14.09 7.68
N TYR A 72 16.86 14.30 6.46
CA TYR A 72 17.34 13.69 5.23
C TYR A 72 17.61 14.74 4.17
N THR A 73 18.65 14.51 3.36
CA THR A 73 18.90 15.28 2.14
C THR A 73 17.88 14.91 1.05
N THR A 74 17.77 15.73 0.00
CA THR A 74 16.92 15.42 -1.16
C THR A 74 17.28 14.08 -1.79
N GLU A 75 18.58 13.76 -1.93
CA GLU A 75 19.03 12.49 -2.48
C GLU A 75 18.66 11.30 -1.60
N GLN A 76 18.71 11.45 -0.28
CA GLN A 76 18.20 10.42 0.64
C GLN A 76 16.70 10.22 0.51
N LEU A 77 15.91 11.31 0.39
CA LEU A 77 14.47 11.21 0.17
C LEU A 77 14.14 10.54 -1.18
N LYS A 78 14.86 10.88 -2.26
CA LYS A 78 14.73 10.22 -3.56
C LYS A 78 15.00 8.72 -3.46
N SER A 79 16.03 8.32 -2.72
CA SER A 79 16.37 6.91 -2.52
C SER A 79 15.30 6.11 -1.75
N MET A 80 14.45 6.79 -0.97
CA MET A 80 13.29 6.20 -0.27
C MET A 80 12.09 5.95 -1.20
N ILE A 81 12.08 6.54 -2.40
CA ILE A 81 10.99 6.43 -3.36
C ILE A 81 11.38 5.40 -4.42
N ARG A 82 10.50 4.41 -4.64
CA ARG A 82 10.62 3.45 -5.73
C ARG A 82 9.36 3.49 -6.56
N LEU A 83 9.47 3.94 -7.79
CA LEU A 83 8.35 4.00 -8.72
C LEU A 83 8.04 2.61 -9.29
N THR A 84 6.80 2.37 -9.68
CA THR A 84 6.39 1.09 -10.30
C THR A 84 7.09 0.89 -11.65
N GLU A 85 7.41 1.98 -12.31
CA GLU A 85 8.10 2.02 -13.61
C GLU A 85 9.59 1.67 -13.54
N GLU A 86 10.16 1.52 -12.33
CA GLU A 86 11.54 1.09 -12.13
C GLU A 86 11.68 -0.44 -12.18
N GLN A 87 12.78 -0.91 -12.74
CA GLN A 87 13.12 -2.34 -12.74
C GLN A 87 13.22 -2.89 -11.31
N PRO A 88 12.77 -4.12 -11.04
CA PRO A 88 12.96 -4.76 -9.75
C PRO A 88 14.46 -4.90 -9.45
N ILE A 89 14.88 -4.35 -8.31
CA ILE A 89 16.23 -4.62 -7.80
C ILE A 89 16.11 -5.81 -6.83
N ASP A 90 16.61 -6.96 -7.21
CA ASP A 90 16.78 -8.11 -6.33
C ASP A 90 17.92 -7.82 -5.33
N ASN A 91 17.57 -7.19 -4.22
CA ASN A 91 18.46 -7.11 -3.06
C ASN A 91 17.68 -7.54 -1.82
N PRO A 92 17.79 -8.82 -1.41
CA PRO A 92 17.29 -9.25 -0.11
C PRO A 92 18.19 -8.65 0.98
N ILE A 93 17.73 -7.58 1.62
CA ILE A 93 18.37 -7.10 2.85
C ILE A 93 18.19 -8.17 3.91
N LYS A 94 19.26 -8.92 4.20
CA LYS A 94 19.33 -9.80 5.37
C LYS A 94 19.31 -8.93 6.63
N VAL A 95 18.18 -8.86 7.30
CA VAL A 95 18.05 -8.11 8.56
C VAL A 95 17.73 -9.08 9.69
N LEU A 96 18.57 -9.09 10.73
CA LEU A 96 18.39 -9.82 12.00
C LEU A 96 17.33 -9.17 12.91
N LYS A 97 16.32 -8.49 12.35
CA LYS A 97 15.26 -7.78 13.04
C LYS A 97 13.93 -8.48 12.87
N GLN A 98 13.05 -8.32 13.87
CA GLN A 98 11.69 -8.76 13.72
C GLN A 98 10.99 -7.96 12.60
N THR A 99 10.11 -8.65 11.87
CA THR A 99 9.36 -8.05 10.77
C THR A 99 7.87 -8.22 11.03
N TYR A 100 7.13 -7.13 10.93
CA TYR A 100 5.67 -7.13 10.86
C TYR A 100 5.26 -6.78 9.43
N SER A 101 4.45 -7.62 8.81
CA SER A 101 3.86 -7.35 7.51
C SER A 101 2.34 -7.34 7.63
N SER A 102 1.72 -6.22 7.24
CA SER A 102 0.28 -6.16 7.10
C SER A 102 -0.15 -6.82 5.79
N GLY A 103 -1.38 -7.33 5.73
CA GLY A 103 -2.04 -7.51 4.45
C GLY A 103 -2.44 -6.16 3.83
N SER A 104 -3.24 -6.22 2.76
CA SER A 104 -3.87 -5.01 2.20
C SER A 104 -4.86 -4.42 3.20
N PHE A 105 -4.87 -3.09 3.32
CA PHE A 105 -5.81 -2.35 4.15
C PHE A 105 -6.19 -1.03 3.50
N ASN A 106 -7.29 -0.46 3.96
CA ASN A 106 -7.79 0.81 3.46
C ASN A 106 -8.38 1.66 4.59
N PHE A 107 -8.45 2.97 4.39
CA PHE A 107 -9.00 3.91 5.35
C PHE A 107 -9.49 5.21 4.67
N TYR A 108 -10.53 5.79 5.23
CA TYR A 108 -11.01 7.12 4.85
C TYR A 108 -10.36 8.21 5.71
N TYR A 109 -10.29 8.00 7.02
CA TYR A 109 -9.78 8.97 7.99
C TYR A 109 -8.40 8.58 8.52
N ASN A 110 -8.33 7.46 9.21
CA ASN A 110 -7.09 6.94 9.79
C ASN A 110 -7.20 5.45 10.11
N ILE A 111 -6.04 4.82 10.32
CA ILE A 111 -5.92 3.44 10.79
C ILE A 111 -4.61 3.25 11.55
N TRP A 112 -4.63 2.42 12.56
CA TRP A 112 -3.43 1.98 13.29
C TRP A 112 -2.88 0.69 12.71
N LEU A 113 -1.55 0.59 12.61
CA LEU A 113 -0.88 -0.60 12.09
C LEU A 113 -0.97 -1.77 13.08
N GLY A 114 -1.53 -2.88 12.64
CA GLY A 114 -1.78 -4.06 13.46
C GLY A 114 -3.18 -4.10 14.08
N LYS A 115 -3.41 -5.11 14.92
CA LYS A 115 -4.70 -5.31 15.61
C LYS A 115 -4.75 -4.51 16.91
N GLY A 116 -5.96 -4.15 17.34
CA GLY A 116 -6.23 -3.41 18.57
C GLY A 116 -6.61 -1.96 18.32
N THR A 117 -7.11 -1.28 19.35
CA THR A 117 -7.60 0.11 19.29
C THR A 117 -6.51 1.09 18.82
N TYR A 118 -5.27 0.87 19.25
CA TYR A 118 -4.10 1.66 18.86
C TYR A 118 -3.11 0.85 18.01
N GLY A 119 -3.57 -0.27 17.40
CA GLY A 119 -2.74 -1.18 16.63
C GLY A 119 -1.79 -2.00 17.51
N LYS A 120 -0.75 -2.56 16.88
CA LYS A 120 0.31 -3.31 17.57
C LYS A 120 1.36 -2.33 18.11
N THR A 121 1.93 -2.68 19.26
CA THR A 121 3.11 -2.03 19.83
C THR A 121 4.38 -2.58 19.15
N PHE A 122 5.29 -1.70 18.76
CA PHE A 122 6.56 -2.04 18.13
C PHE A 122 7.71 -1.45 18.94
N LYS A 123 8.66 -2.28 19.37
CA LYS A 123 9.87 -1.82 20.04
C LYS A 123 10.90 -1.38 19.00
N ASP A 124 11.47 -0.18 19.18
CA ASP A 124 12.51 0.37 18.31
C ASP A 124 12.24 0.17 16.80
N PRO A 125 11.09 0.63 16.27
CA PRO A 125 10.83 0.52 14.85
C PRO A 125 11.91 1.26 14.05
N SER A 126 12.41 0.63 12.99
CA SER A 126 13.55 1.16 12.24
C SER A 126 13.21 1.53 10.81
N THR A 127 12.61 0.62 10.06
CA THR A 127 12.31 0.83 8.65
C THR A 127 10.86 0.44 8.38
N LEU A 128 10.13 1.28 7.66
CA LEU A 128 8.78 1.02 7.18
C LEU A 128 8.77 1.10 5.67
N ILE A 129 8.37 0.01 5.01
CA ILE A 129 8.10 -0.01 3.58
C ILE A 129 6.60 -0.04 3.35
N ILE A 130 6.12 0.88 2.53
CA ILE A 130 4.72 0.98 2.14
C ILE A 130 4.63 0.74 0.64
N THR A 131 3.80 -0.23 0.25
CA THR A 131 3.46 -0.48 -1.14
C THR A 131 2.02 0.01 -1.38
N TYR A 132 1.86 0.93 -2.34
CA TYR A 132 0.54 1.44 -2.72
C TYR A 132 -0.23 0.43 -3.57
N LYS A 133 -1.55 0.51 -3.50
CA LYS A 133 -2.42 -0.13 -4.48
C LYS A 133 -2.92 0.96 -5.44
N GLY A 134 -2.34 0.99 -6.65
CA GLY A 134 -2.62 2.03 -7.64
C GLY A 134 -1.91 3.35 -7.32
N THR A 135 -2.52 4.48 -7.69
CA THR A 135 -1.95 5.82 -7.47
C THR A 135 -2.07 6.22 -6.01
N ALA A 136 -0.95 6.63 -5.41
CA ALA A 136 -0.90 7.15 -4.04
C ALA A 136 -1.80 8.38 -3.90
N ARG A 137 -2.45 8.51 -2.74
CA ARG A 137 -3.11 9.74 -2.30
C ARG A 137 -2.27 10.37 -1.20
N LYS A 138 -2.48 11.66 -0.94
CA LYS A 138 -1.82 12.36 0.15
C LYS A 138 -2.27 11.79 1.50
N PHE A 139 -1.33 11.37 2.33
CA PHE A 139 -1.56 10.91 3.70
C PHE A 139 -0.32 11.10 4.55
N SER A 140 -0.45 10.91 5.84
CA SER A 140 0.68 10.89 6.75
C SER A 140 0.81 9.57 7.50
N ILE A 141 2.02 9.35 7.99
CA ILE A 141 2.37 8.25 8.86
C ILE A 141 2.98 8.86 10.11
N SER A 142 2.46 8.47 11.27
CA SER A 142 2.93 8.98 12.56
C SER A 142 3.35 7.84 13.47
N ALA A 143 4.47 8.00 14.15
CA ALA A 143 4.85 7.17 15.28
C ALA A 143 4.42 7.88 16.58
N PHE A 144 3.71 7.16 17.43
CA PHE A 144 3.28 7.61 18.75
C PHE A 144 3.98 6.78 19.82
N TYR A 145 4.36 7.41 20.93
CA TYR A 145 4.87 6.67 22.07
C TYR A 145 3.81 5.75 22.66
N ASP A 146 4.20 4.55 23.07
CA ASP A 146 3.38 3.67 23.89
C ASP A 146 3.28 4.24 25.31
N ASP A 147 2.09 4.19 25.92
CA ASP A 147 1.83 4.69 27.28
C ASP A 147 2.19 3.67 28.38
N GLY A 148 2.67 2.49 27.98
CA GLY A 148 2.96 1.36 28.87
C GLY A 148 1.75 0.53 29.26
N ARG A 149 0.56 0.86 28.76
CA ARG A 149 -0.71 0.14 28.98
C ARG A 149 -1.34 -0.33 27.68
N GLY A 150 -0.59 -0.25 26.57
CA GLY A 150 -1.04 -0.61 25.22
C GLY A 150 -1.83 0.50 24.53
N GLY A 151 -1.79 1.72 25.05
CA GLY A 151 -2.34 2.94 24.46
C GLY A 151 -1.27 3.81 23.83
N ALA A 152 -1.67 4.70 22.91
CA ALA A 152 -0.79 5.68 22.30
C ALA A 152 -0.84 7.01 23.05
N LYS A 153 0.33 7.61 23.29
CA LYS A 153 0.46 8.95 23.89
C LYS A 153 1.48 9.77 23.10
N GLY A 154 1.23 11.06 22.93
CA GLY A 154 2.20 11.98 22.30
C GLY A 154 2.79 11.45 20.98
N ARG A 155 2.80 12.27 19.96
CA ARG A 155 3.43 11.90 18.69
C ARG A 155 4.94 12.08 18.79
N ALA A 156 5.71 11.09 18.35
CA ALA A 156 7.17 11.16 18.31
C ALA A 156 7.68 11.71 16.97
N GLN A 157 7.07 11.30 15.88
CA GLN A 157 7.42 11.76 14.53
C GLN A 157 6.22 11.61 13.59
N LYS A 158 6.11 12.50 12.59
CA LYS A 158 5.14 12.43 11.51
C LYS A 158 5.85 12.63 10.18
N VAL A 159 5.47 11.83 9.17
CA VAL A 159 5.90 12.00 7.78
C VAL A 159 4.65 12.15 6.93
N THR A 160 4.57 13.24 6.16
CA THR A 160 3.49 13.47 5.20
C THR A 160 4.00 13.14 3.80
N LEU A 161 3.26 12.31 3.09
CA LEU A 161 3.56 11.85 1.74
C LEU A 161 2.60 12.48 0.74
N PRO A 162 3.09 12.99 -0.40
CA PRO A 162 2.24 13.52 -1.46
C PRO A 162 1.48 12.39 -2.17
N GLY A 163 0.43 12.76 -2.91
CA GLY A 163 -0.26 11.88 -3.84
C GLY A 163 0.32 11.96 -5.25
N GLY A 164 -0.35 11.28 -6.21
CA GLY A 164 -0.09 11.44 -7.64
C GLY A 164 0.94 10.47 -8.25
N TRP A 165 1.47 9.52 -7.49
CA TRP A 165 2.47 8.57 -7.97
C TRP A 165 2.13 7.11 -7.62
N LYS A 166 2.83 6.14 -8.22
CA LYS A 166 2.67 4.71 -7.98
C LYS A 166 3.99 4.11 -7.55
N GLY A 167 3.96 3.11 -6.64
CA GLY A 167 5.16 2.41 -6.24
C GLY A 167 5.27 2.15 -4.75
N GLN A 168 6.47 2.32 -4.20
CA GLN A 168 6.78 2.07 -2.79
C GLN A 168 7.48 3.27 -2.16
N PHE A 169 7.26 3.45 -0.87
CA PHE A 169 8.01 4.38 -0.04
C PHE A 169 8.72 3.62 1.07
N HIS A 170 10.04 3.77 1.15
CA HIS A 170 10.91 3.12 2.12
C HIS A 170 11.38 4.18 3.12
N MET A 171 10.82 4.18 4.31
CA MET A 171 11.16 5.18 5.33
C MET A 171 12.00 4.56 6.43
N ASN A 172 13.10 5.21 6.78
CA ASN A 172 13.82 4.94 8.02
C ASN A 172 13.32 5.90 9.10
N TRP A 173 12.96 5.37 10.27
CA TRP A 173 12.53 6.20 11.38
C TRP A 173 13.73 6.85 12.11
N ASN A 174 13.57 8.12 12.48
CA ASN A 174 14.51 8.81 13.37
C ASN A 174 13.87 8.92 14.76
N LEU A 175 13.72 7.79 15.45
CA LEU A 175 13.04 7.70 16.74
C LEU A 175 14.04 7.45 17.88
N LYS A 176 13.63 7.81 19.11
CA LYS A 176 14.40 7.53 20.33
C LYS A 176 14.47 6.01 20.54
N LYS A 177 15.70 5.48 20.71
CA LYS A 177 15.94 4.05 20.94
C LYS A 177 15.45 3.61 22.34
N GLY A 178 15.18 2.30 22.48
CA GLY A 178 14.73 1.69 23.73
C GLY A 178 13.27 2.02 24.07
N LYS A 179 12.48 2.52 23.12
CA LYS A 179 11.08 2.89 23.32
C LYS A 179 10.15 2.01 22.48
N ASN A 180 8.91 1.92 22.96
CA ASN A 180 7.81 1.28 22.25
C ASN A 180 6.96 2.35 21.54
N TYR A 181 6.45 1.99 20.35
CA TYR A 181 5.69 2.90 19.50
C TYR A 181 4.47 2.22 18.89
N HIS A 182 3.45 3.02 18.60
CA HIS A 182 2.32 2.70 17.75
C HIS A 182 2.43 3.47 16.44
N ILE A 183 2.09 2.85 15.32
CA ILE A 183 2.15 3.48 14.00
C ILE A 183 0.74 3.75 13.49
N LYS A 184 0.47 4.99 13.10
CA LYS A 184 -0.81 5.48 12.60
C LYS A 184 -0.68 6.02 11.19
N PHE A 185 -1.63 5.68 10.33
CA PHE A 185 -1.83 6.27 9.01
C PHE A 185 -3.02 7.22 9.07
N GLU A 186 -2.90 8.41 8.48
CA GLU A 186 -3.96 9.43 8.49
C GLU A 186 -4.10 10.04 7.09
N ASN A 187 -5.34 10.17 6.62
CA ASN A 187 -5.66 10.82 5.36
C ASN A 187 -5.49 12.34 5.52
N GLU A 188 -4.53 12.91 4.79
CA GLU A 188 -4.23 14.36 4.78
C GLU A 188 -4.87 15.10 3.60
N GLY A 189 -5.67 14.38 2.83
CA GLY A 189 -6.37 14.91 1.67
C GLY A 189 -7.88 14.94 1.86
N ASN A 190 -8.59 14.63 0.77
CA ASN A 190 -10.06 14.52 0.81
C ASN A 190 -10.48 13.22 1.48
N THR A 191 -11.14 13.32 2.65
CA THR A 191 -11.61 12.19 3.46
C THR A 191 -12.78 11.43 2.84
N ASP A 192 -13.42 11.96 1.78
CA ASP A 192 -14.45 11.23 1.02
C ASP A 192 -13.82 10.18 0.10
N LYS A 193 -12.48 10.17 -0.02
CA LYS A 193 -11.76 9.27 -0.90
C LYS A 193 -10.93 8.27 -0.10
N LEU A 194 -11.18 7.00 -0.38
CA LEU A 194 -10.49 5.86 0.24
C LEU A 194 -9.00 5.83 -0.15
N ILE A 195 -8.13 5.69 0.84
CA ILE A 195 -6.72 5.37 0.64
C ILE A 195 -6.56 3.85 0.75
N THR A 196 -5.91 3.22 -0.22
CA THR A 196 -5.65 1.80 -0.21
C THR A 196 -4.15 1.54 -0.23
N ILE A 197 -3.68 0.81 0.76
CA ILE A 197 -2.32 0.31 0.88
C ILE A 197 -2.34 -1.19 0.54
N LYS A 198 -1.48 -1.62 -0.39
CA LYS A 198 -1.33 -3.03 -0.74
C LYS A 198 -0.65 -3.79 0.40
N GLN A 199 0.35 -3.17 1.02
CA GLN A 199 1.13 -3.77 2.10
C GLN A 199 1.93 -2.70 2.84
N ALA A 200 2.06 -2.85 4.16
CA ALA A 200 3.03 -2.14 4.97
C ALA A 200 3.91 -3.16 5.70
N THR A 201 5.22 -3.04 5.57
CA THR A 201 6.19 -3.92 6.23
C THR A 201 7.08 -3.09 7.13
N LEU A 202 7.11 -3.42 8.43
CA LEU A 202 7.84 -2.70 9.47
C LEU A 202 8.90 -3.62 10.09
N TRP A 203 10.15 -3.14 10.15
CA TRP A 203 11.25 -3.78 10.89
C TRP A 203 11.37 -3.12 12.28
N TYR A 204 11.47 -3.94 13.32
CA TYR A 204 11.54 -3.54 14.72
C TYR A 204 12.34 -4.56 15.56
N ASN A 205 12.66 -4.25 16.83
CA ASN A 205 13.37 -5.13 17.76
C ASN A 205 12.40 -5.88 18.70
#